data_7ba28ac3296d8c500f1fd41c8ee17e13
#
_entry.id   7ba28ac3296d8c500f1fd41c8ee17e13
#
_cell.length_a   1.000
_cell.length_b   1.000
_cell.length_c   1.000
_cell.angle_alpha   90.00
_cell.angle_beta   90.00
_cell.angle_gamma   90.00
#
_symmetry.space_group_name_H-M   'P 1'
#
loop_
_entity.id
_entity.type
_entity.pdbx_description
1 polymer ?
#
loop_
_entity_poly.entity_id
_entity_poly.type
_entity_poly.pdbx_seq_one_letter_code
_entity_poly.pdbx_strand_id
1 'polypeptide(L)'
;MIAKLFAKYQSIGLITLSLLVGAIMTFIALPVLTRLYSVADFGAYGIALAIVSVLSTVANLRLDQALLVAEEQDKKSLIFEGAVFSTVIAVMSGLVISWILNVEMAFAVATGVLANTLIQSVYNYQFAVHKEYFCAGLNIFRSAIVVAVQLSLPLFMQISLVNSYNISSILMIVAMLLYILKYQLYQISWQAFKHYKKYINANTPHAP
;
A
#
# COMPACT_ATOMS: atom_id res chain seq x y z
N MET A 1 21.53 21.09 -18.23
CA MET A 1 21.86 20.29 -17.02
C MET A 1 21.13 20.82 -15.78
N ILE A 2 21.18 22.10 -15.48
CA ILE A 2 20.56 22.74 -14.30
C ILE A 2 19.02 22.55 -14.27
N ALA A 3 18.32 22.74 -15.39
CA ALA A 3 16.87 22.57 -15.44
C ALA A 3 16.39 21.14 -15.10
N LYS A 4 17.13 20.10 -15.52
CA LYS A 4 16.83 18.70 -15.15
C LYS A 4 17.05 18.41 -13.66
N LEU A 5 18.06 19.01 -13.07
CA LEU A 5 18.30 18.95 -11.64
C LEU A 5 17.16 19.63 -10.86
N PHE A 6 16.75 20.82 -11.27
CA PHE A 6 15.63 21.54 -10.64
C PHE A 6 14.32 20.74 -10.69
N ALA A 7 13.98 20.16 -11.84
CA ALA A 7 12.79 19.31 -11.98
C ALA A 7 12.84 18.09 -11.04
N LYS A 8 14.01 17.45 -10.93
CA LYS A 8 14.21 16.30 -10.02
C LYS A 8 14.02 16.67 -8.55
N TYR A 9 14.55 17.82 -8.12
CA TYR A 9 14.36 18.30 -6.74
C TYR A 9 12.91 18.69 -6.47
N GLN A 10 12.21 19.24 -7.46
CA GLN A 10 10.79 19.57 -7.37
C GLN A 10 9.92 18.32 -7.17
N SER A 11 10.20 17.25 -7.92
CA SER A 11 9.49 15.96 -7.77
C SER A 11 9.69 15.33 -6.40
N ILE A 12 10.94 15.30 -5.90
CA ILE A 12 11.26 14.78 -4.57
C ILE A 12 10.57 15.62 -3.49
N GLY A 13 10.64 16.94 -3.61
CA GLY A 13 9.99 17.87 -2.67
C GLY A 13 8.48 17.68 -2.60
N LEU A 14 7.82 17.48 -3.75
CA LEU A 14 6.39 17.26 -3.84
C LEU A 14 5.97 15.95 -3.12
N ILE A 15 6.69 14.86 -3.35
CA ILE A 15 6.43 13.57 -2.71
C ILE A 15 6.65 13.67 -1.21
N THR A 16 7.77 14.26 -0.77
CA THR A 16 8.06 14.45 0.65
C THR A 16 6.99 15.31 1.33
N LEU A 17 6.55 16.38 0.68
CA LEU A 17 5.48 17.24 1.19
C LEU A 17 4.15 16.48 1.32
N SER A 18 3.81 15.64 0.34
CA SER A 18 2.58 14.83 0.40
C SER A 18 2.57 13.82 1.54
N LEU A 19 3.71 13.19 1.82
CA LEU A 19 3.88 12.31 2.98
C LEU A 19 3.76 13.07 4.29
N LEU A 20 4.36 14.27 4.38
CA LEU A 20 4.26 15.13 5.55
C LEU A 20 2.82 15.58 5.81
N VAL A 21 2.09 15.98 4.77
CA VAL A 21 0.67 16.34 4.87
C VAL A 21 -0.15 15.15 5.38
N GLY A 22 0.07 13.94 4.85
CA GLY A 22 -0.59 12.72 5.33
C GLY A 22 -0.30 12.42 6.81
N ALA A 23 0.96 12.58 7.24
CA ALA A 23 1.36 12.42 8.63
C ALA A 23 0.70 13.45 9.55
N ILE A 24 0.67 14.72 9.14
CA ILE A 24 0.00 15.81 9.89
C ILE A 24 -1.49 15.53 10.03
N MET A 25 -2.17 15.08 8.98
CA MET A 25 -3.60 14.73 9.05
C MET A 25 -3.84 13.65 10.09
N THR A 26 -3.03 12.59 10.10
CA THR A 26 -3.13 11.50 11.08
C THR A 26 -2.84 12.01 12.50
N PHE A 27 -1.83 12.86 12.67
CA PHE A 27 -1.46 13.43 13.95
C PHE A 27 -2.56 14.35 14.53
N ILE A 28 -3.17 15.19 13.69
CA ILE A 28 -4.31 16.06 14.11
C ILE A 28 -5.55 15.22 14.47
N ALA A 29 -5.77 14.10 13.79
CA ALA A 29 -6.89 13.20 14.10
C ALA A 29 -6.70 12.45 15.42
N LEU A 30 -5.47 12.21 15.87
CA LEU A 30 -5.16 11.38 17.03
C LEU A 30 -5.87 11.80 18.33
N PRO A 31 -5.93 13.09 18.72
CA PRO A 31 -6.66 13.51 19.94
C PRO A 31 -8.16 13.22 19.89
N VAL A 32 -8.76 13.23 18.70
CA VAL A 32 -10.17 12.87 18.52
C VAL A 32 -10.34 11.38 18.58
N LEU A 33 -9.48 10.62 17.92
CA LEU A 33 -9.50 9.16 17.93
C LEU A 33 -9.34 8.61 19.35
N THR A 34 -8.46 9.19 20.18
CA THR A 34 -8.28 8.75 21.57
C THR A 34 -9.50 8.99 22.48
N ARG A 35 -10.45 9.83 22.05
CA ARG A 35 -11.73 9.99 22.72
C ARG A 35 -12.82 9.04 22.22
N LEU A 36 -12.68 8.56 21.00
CA LEU A 36 -13.65 7.68 20.33
C LEU A 36 -13.38 6.20 20.57
N TYR A 37 -12.13 5.83 20.75
CA TYR A 37 -11.68 4.44 20.89
C TYR A 37 -10.96 4.18 22.20
N SER A 38 -11.05 2.96 22.70
CA SER A 38 -10.38 2.53 23.93
C SER A 38 -8.88 2.35 23.73
N VAL A 39 -8.12 2.34 24.84
CA VAL A 39 -6.68 2.04 24.82
C VAL A 39 -6.42 0.62 24.27
N ALA A 40 -7.32 -0.33 24.55
CA ALA A 40 -7.23 -1.69 24.04
C ALA A 40 -7.37 -1.74 22.51
N ASP A 41 -8.28 -0.93 21.92
CA ASP A 41 -8.43 -0.81 20.47
C ASP A 41 -7.17 -0.28 19.80
N PHE A 42 -6.50 0.71 20.42
CA PHE A 42 -5.21 1.21 19.92
C PHE A 42 -4.13 0.15 19.98
N GLY A 43 -4.09 -0.65 21.05
CA GLY A 43 -3.17 -1.78 21.17
C GLY A 43 -3.38 -2.82 20.06
N ALA A 44 -4.61 -3.26 19.87
CA ALA A 44 -4.97 -4.20 18.81
C ALA A 44 -4.64 -3.65 17.40
N TYR A 45 -4.99 -2.40 17.14
CA TYR A 45 -4.68 -1.72 15.89
C TYR A 45 -3.16 -1.61 15.65
N GLY A 46 -2.38 -1.27 16.67
CA GLY A 46 -0.92 -1.22 16.60
C GLY A 46 -0.30 -2.55 16.22
N ILE A 47 -0.79 -3.65 16.81
CA ILE A 47 -0.36 -5.03 16.48
C ILE A 47 -0.70 -5.33 15.01
N ALA A 48 -1.93 -5.04 14.56
CA ALA A 48 -2.34 -5.24 13.18
C ALA A 48 -1.42 -4.50 12.20
N LEU A 49 -1.15 -3.21 12.45
CA LEU A 49 -0.27 -2.39 11.61
C LEU A 49 1.17 -2.93 11.58
N ALA A 50 1.71 -3.38 12.72
CA ALA A 50 3.04 -3.96 12.79
C ALA A 50 3.15 -5.22 11.91
N ILE A 51 2.18 -6.13 12.02
CA ILE A 51 2.14 -7.34 11.20
C ILE A 51 1.98 -6.99 9.71
N VAL A 52 1.04 -6.09 9.37
CA VAL A 52 0.82 -5.63 7.99
C VAL A 52 2.08 -5.02 7.41
N SER A 53 2.81 -4.19 8.15
CA SER A 53 4.04 -3.54 7.66
C SER A 53 5.14 -4.54 7.31
N VAL A 54 5.33 -5.56 8.14
CA VAL A 54 6.31 -6.63 7.88
C VAL A 54 5.90 -7.47 6.68
N LEU A 55 4.65 -7.94 6.66
CA LEU A 55 4.16 -8.82 5.59
C LEU A 55 4.09 -8.12 4.24
N SER A 56 3.65 -6.87 4.18
CA SER A 56 3.58 -6.13 2.91
C SER A 56 4.95 -5.86 2.29
N THR A 57 6.02 -5.81 3.10
CA THR A 57 7.39 -5.70 2.58
C THR A 57 7.80 -6.94 1.76
N VAL A 58 7.29 -8.11 2.15
CA VAL A 58 7.62 -9.39 1.47
C VAL A 58 6.56 -9.78 0.44
N ALA A 59 5.31 -9.38 0.64
CA ALA A 59 4.16 -9.84 -0.13
C ALA A 59 4.25 -9.55 -1.63
N ASN A 60 4.91 -8.47 -2.01
CA ASN A 60 5.09 -8.09 -3.41
C ASN A 60 6.36 -8.70 -4.03
N LEU A 61 7.13 -9.52 -3.29
CA LEU A 61 8.40 -10.12 -3.73
C LEU A 61 9.35 -9.09 -4.36
N ARG A 62 9.27 -7.82 -3.92
CA ARG A 62 10.01 -6.67 -4.50
C ARG A 62 9.77 -6.44 -6.01
N LEU A 63 8.71 -6.99 -6.58
CA LEU A 63 8.32 -6.71 -7.97
C LEU A 63 7.98 -5.23 -8.18
N ASP A 64 7.55 -4.56 -7.13
CA ASP A 64 7.35 -3.12 -7.07
C ASP A 64 8.65 -2.32 -7.35
N GLN A 65 9.81 -2.82 -6.93
CA GLN A 65 11.11 -2.23 -7.26
C GLN A 65 11.53 -2.54 -8.69
N ALA A 66 11.21 -3.74 -9.18
CA ALA A 66 11.45 -4.11 -10.57
C ALA A 66 10.69 -3.20 -11.55
N LEU A 67 9.50 -2.70 -11.17
CA LEU A 67 8.73 -1.74 -11.97
C LEU A 67 9.49 -0.46 -12.31
N LEU A 68 10.42 -0.02 -11.45
CA LEU A 68 11.20 1.21 -11.66
C LEU A 68 12.23 1.07 -12.79
N VAL A 69 12.68 -0.15 -13.06
CA VAL A 69 13.73 -0.45 -14.06
C VAL A 69 13.23 -1.28 -15.23
N ALA A 70 11.97 -1.72 -15.20
CA ALA A 70 11.37 -2.54 -16.22
C ALA A 70 11.09 -1.76 -17.51
N GLU A 71 11.14 -2.44 -18.64
CA GLU A 71 10.67 -1.91 -19.93
C GLU A 71 9.15 -1.68 -19.90
N GLU A 72 8.67 -0.72 -20.68
CA GLU A 72 7.25 -0.32 -20.68
C GLU A 72 6.29 -1.48 -20.94
N GLN A 73 6.67 -2.42 -21.80
CA GLN A 73 5.87 -3.59 -22.15
C GLN A 73 5.74 -4.57 -20.97
N ASP A 74 6.76 -4.63 -20.07
CA ASP A 74 6.79 -5.58 -18.95
C ASP A 74 6.14 -5.00 -17.69
N LYS A 75 6.04 -3.68 -17.55
CA LYS A 75 5.49 -3.03 -16.36
C LYS A 75 4.09 -3.51 -16.00
N LYS A 76 3.21 -3.66 -17.01
CA LYS A 76 1.83 -4.11 -16.78
C LYS A 76 1.75 -5.56 -16.29
N SER A 77 2.63 -6.41 -16.81
CA SER A 77 2.74 -7.80 -16.36
C SER A 77 3.22 -7.88 -14.91
N LEU A 78 4.24 -7.10 -14.54
CA LEU A 78 4.77 -7.07 -13.18
C LEU A 78 3.74 -6.57 -12.14
N ILE A 79 2.87 -5.62 -12.51
CA ILE A 79 1.75 -5.20 -11.63
C ILE A 79 0.81 -6.38 -11.38
N PHE A 80 0.41 -7.07 -12.44
CA PHE A 80 -0.51 -8.21 -12.34
C PHE A 80 0.09 -9.35 -11.50
N GLU A 81 1.33 -9.72 -11.78
CA GLU A 81 2.05 -10.75 -11.05
C GLU A 81 2.23 -10.38 -9.57
N GLY A 82 2.61 -9.12 -9.28
CA GLY A 82 2.69 -8.61 -7.92
C GLY A 82 1.34 -8.65 -7.19
N ALA A 83 0.24 -8.33 -7.86
CA ALA A 83 -1.10 -8.41 -7.30
C ALA A 83 -1.50 -9.86 -6.97
N VAL A 84 -1.15 -10.83 -7.84
CA VAL A 84 -1.42 -12.26 -7.60
C VAL A 84 -0.63 -12.75 -6.38
N PHE A 85 0.69 -12.49 -6.32
CA PHE A 85 1.52 -12.89 -5.17
C PHE A 85 1.05 -12.24 -3.88
N SER A 86 0.72 -10.96 -3.91
CA SER A 86 0.19 -10.25 -2.75
C SER A 86 -1.12 -10.85 -2.26
N THR A 87 -2.00 -11.25 -3.17
CA THR A 87 -3.27 -11.90 -2.82
C THR A 87 -3.03 -13.25 -2.14
N VAL A 88 -2.12 -14.06 -2.67
CA VAL A 88 -1.77 -15.35 -2.05
C VAL A 88 -1.22 -15.13 -0.63
N ILE A 89 -0.27 -14.21 -0.45
CA ILE A 89 0.32 -13.94 0.85
C ILE A 89 -0.71 -13.34 1.81
N ALA A 90 -1.58 -12.45 1.35
CA ALA A 90 -2.66 -11.88 2.15
C ALA A 90 -3.62 -12.97 2.67
N VAL A 91 -4.04 -13.91 1.82
CA VAL A 91 -4.90 -15.03 2.20
C VAL A 91 -4.18 -15.95 3.18
N MET A 92 -2.95 -16.35 2.89
CA MET A 92 -2.18 -17.23 3.76
C MET A 92 -1.94 -16.59 5.13
N SER A 93 -1.58 -15.33 5.18
CA SER A 93 -1.39 -14.59 6.44
C SER A 93 -2.69 -14.46 7.22
N GLY A 94 -3.81 -14.19 6.55
CA GLY A 94 -5.13 -14.17 7.17
C GLY A 94 -5.49 -15.52 7.81
N LEU A 95 -5.28 -16.64 7.11
CA LEU A 95 -5.51 -17.97 7.64
C LEU A 95 -4.65 -18.26 8.89
N VAL A 96 -3.36 -17.95 8.84
CA VAL A 96 -2.46 -18.15 9.99
C VAL A 96 -2.88 -17.28 11.18
N ILE A 97 -3.19 -16.02 10.95
CA ILE A 97 -3.60 -15.08 12.01
C ILE A 97 -4.96 -15.47 12.62
N SER A 98 -5.91 -15.97 11.80
CA SER A 98 -7.21 -16.43 12.30
C SER A 98 -7.09 -17.61 13.27
N TRP A 99 -6.05 -18.43 13.09
CA TRP A 99 -5.76 -19.57 13.95
C TRP A 99 -5.04 -19.18 15.26
N ILE A 100 -4.20 -18.13 15.21
CA ILE A 100 -3.37 -17.70 16.36
C ILE A 100 -4.10 -16.67 17.24
N LEU A 101 -4.79 -15.71 16.63
CA LEU A 101 -5.41 -14.58 17.33
C LEU A 101 -6.94 -14.66 17.25
N ASN A 102 -7.51 -13.99 16.27
CA ASN A 102 -8.95 -13.97 16.02
C ASN A 102 -9.26 -13.59 14.56
N VAL A 103 -10.52 -13.78 14.18
CA VAL A 103 -10.99 -13.53 12.81
C VAL A 103 -10.94 -12.05 12.44
N GLU A 104 -11.22 -11.14 13.38
CA GLU A 104 -11.17 -9.69 13.15
C GLU A 104 -9.76 -9.23 12.78
N MET A 105 -8.76 -9.67 13.53
CA MET A 105 -7.34 -9.39 13.25
C MET A 105 -6.88 -10.03 11.95
N ALA A 106 -7.35 -11.24 11.65
CA ALA A 106 -7.05 -11.93 10.40
C ALA A 106 -7.51 -11.12 9.18
N PHE A 107 -8.75 -10.61 9.23
CA PHE A 107 -9.27 -9.73 8.18
C PHE A 107 -8.46 -8.43 8.07
N ALA A 108 -8.12 -7.80 9.20
CA ALA A 108 -7.33 -6.57 9.21
C ALA A 108 -5.95 -6.77 8.59
N VAL A 109 -5.29 -7.88 8.88
CA VAL A 109 -3.98 -8.19 8.31
C VAL A 109 -4.11 -8.52 6.82
N ALA A 110 -5.03 -9.38 6.43
CA ALA A 110 -5.20 -9.77 5.03
C ALA A 110 -5.55 -8.56 4.13
N THR A 111 -6.57 -7.78 4.52
CA THR A 111 -6.98 -6.58 3.76
C THR A 111 -5.91 -5.51 3.78
N GLY A 112 -5.23 -5.30 4.91
CA GLY A 112 -4.15 -4.33 5.06
C GLY A 112 -2.93 -4.67 4.18
N VAL A 113 -2.50 -5.93 4.16
CA VAL A 113 -1.40 -6.39 3.29
C VAL A 113 -1.76 -6.18 1.83
N LEU A 114 -2.95 -6.61 1.40
CA LEU A 114 -3.39 -6.46 0.02
C LEU A 114 -3.53 -4.99 -0.39
N ALA A 115 -4.14 -4.15 0.46
CA ALA A 115 -4.26 -2.72 0.20
C ALA A 115 -2.90 -2.05 0.04
N ASN A 116 -1.97 -2.28 0.97
CA ASN A 116 -0.64 -1.68 0.93
C ASN A 116 0.15 -2.09 -0.31
N THR A 117 0.12 -3.37 -0.67
CA THR A 117 0.87 -3.87 -1.84
C THR A 117 0.30 -3.37 -3.16
N LEU A 118 -1.03 -3.30 -3.31
CA LEU A 118 -1.66 -2.71 -4.50
C LEU A 118 -1.36 -1.22 -4.64
N ILE A 119 -1.45 -0.47 -3.53
CA ILE A 119 -1.09 0.96 -3.54
C ILE A 119 0.37 1.14 -3.94
N GLN A 120 1.28 0.34 -3.39
CA GLN A 120 2.71 0.43 -3.68
C GLN A 120 3.01 0.09 -5.15
N SER A 121 2.36 -0.94 -5.71
CA SER A 121 2.52 -1.30 -7.12
C SER A 121 2.05 -0.19 -8.06
N VAL A 122 0.86 0.39 -7.81
CA VAL A 122 0.34 1.52 -8.59
C VAL A 122 1.22 2.76 -8.42
N TYR A 123 1.68 3.03 -7.20
CA TYR A 123 2.58 4.15 -6.89
C TYR A 123 3.89 4.03 -7.68
N ASN A 124 4.57 2.88 -7.62
CA ASN A 124 5.84 2.67 -8.30
C ASN A 124 5.70 2.67 -9.82
N TYR A 125 4.57 2.16 -10.35
CA TYR A 125 4.26 2.28 -11.77
C TYR A 125 4.12 3.75 -12.20
N GLN A 126 3.33 4.53 -11.46
CA GLN A 126 3.11 5.95 -11.80
C GLN A 126 4.38 6.78 -11.64
N PHE A 127 5.19 6.45 -10.66
CA PHE A 127 6.51 7.06 -10.48
C PHE A 127 7.45 6.72 -11.64
N ALA A 128 7.46 5.47 -12.11
CA ALA A 128 8.25 5.02 -13.25
C ALA A 128 7.83 5.66 -14.59
N VAL A 129 6.59 6.16 -14.69
CA VAL A 129 6.09 6.91 -15.87
C VAL A 129 6.05 8.43 -15.63
N HIS A 130 6.82 8.92 -14.67
CA HIS A 130 7.00 10.34 -14.35
C HIS A 130 5.70 11.10 -14.02
N LYS A 131 4.78 10.46 -13.30
CA LYS A 131 3.54 11.08 -12.82
C LYS A 131 3.60 11.39 -11.32
N GLU A 132 4.56 12.18 -10.90
CA GLU A 132 4.85 12.50 -9.50
C GLU A 132 3.67 13.18 -8.79
N TYR A 133 2.91 14.02 -9.49
CA TYR A 133 1.69 14.64 -8.96
C TYR A 133 0.63 13.61 -8.58
N PHE A 134 0.50 12.55 -9.38
CA PHE A 134 -0.41 11.45 -9.05
C PHE A 134 0.08 10.71 -7.80
N CYS A 135 1.37 10.43 -7.70
CA CYS A 135 1.97 9.78 -6.52
C CYS A 135 1.74 10.61 -5.25
N ALA A 136 1.95 11.92 -5.33
CA ALA A 136 1.67 12.83 -4.21
C ALA A 136 0.19 12.84 -3.84
N GLY A 137 -0.70 12.90 -4.82
CA GLY A 137 -2.15 12.80 -4.61
C GLY A 137 -2.57 11.49 -3.96
N LEU A 138 -1.98 10.38 -4.37
CA LEU A 138 -2.27 9.05 -3.82
C LEU A 138 -1.88 8.93 -2.33
N ASN A 139 -0.74 9.53 -1.93
CA ASN A 139 -0.32 9.56 -0.53
C ASN A 139 -1.32 10.32 0.35
N ILE A 140 -1.76 11.51 -0.11
CA ILE A 140 -2.75 12.33 0.62
C ILE A 140 -4.10 11.61 0.67
N PHE A 141 -4.55 11.07 -0.46
CA PHE A 141 -5.82 10.34 -0.59
C PHE A 141 -5.88 9.13 0.36
N ARG A 142 -4.80 8.34 0.43
CA ARG A 142 -4.69 7.22 1.37
C ARG A 142 -4.87 7.67 2.81
N SER A 143 -4.13 8.70 3.24
CA SER A 143 -4.22 9.22 4.61
C SER A 143 -5.60 9.80 4.90
N ALA A 144 -6.19 10.52 3.94
CA ALA A 144 -7.52 11.11 4.07
C ALA A 144 -8.61 10.03 4.24
N ILE A 145 -8.60 8.96 3.44
CA ILE A 145 -9.57 7.87 3.57
C ILE A 145 -9.45 7.20 4.93
N VAL A 146 -8.23 6.84 5.36
CA VAL A 146 -8.03 6.18 6.66
C VAL A 146 -8.57 7.04 7.79
N VAL A 147 -8.18 8.32 7.84
CA VAL A 147 -8.62 9.26 8.87
C VAL A 147 -10.13 9.49 8.80
N ALA A 148 -10.70 9.72 7.62
CA ALA A 148 -12.14 9.96 7.46
C ALA A 148 -12.97 8.76 7.93
N VAL A 149 -12.58 7.55 7.57
CA VAL A 149 -13.28 6.31 7.99
C VAL A 149 -13.18 6.12 9.50
N GLN A 150 -11.97 6.28 10.07
CA GLN A 150 -11.74 6.13 11.50
C GLN A 150 -12.48 7.19 12.36
N LEU A 151 -12.69 8.38 11.84
CA LEU A 151 -13.45 9.43 12.54
C LEU A 151 -14.95 9.30 12.35
N SER A 152 -15.42 8.91 11.17
CA SER A 152 -16.85 8.87 10.84
C SER A 152 -17.57 7.65 11.39
N LEU A 153 -16.97 6.46 11.27
CA LEU A 153 -17.68 5.21 11.65
C LEU A 153 -18.12 5.13 13.11
N PRO A 154 -17.31 5.52 14.10
CA PRO A 154 -17.75 5.42 15.49
C PRO A 154 -18.88 6.39 15.85
N LEU A 155 -19.13 7.41 15.02
CA LEU A 155 -20.27 8.32 15.20
C LEU A 155 -21.62 7.68 14.87
N PHE A 156 -21.62 6.64 14.03
CA PHE A 156 -22.82 5.95 13.57
C PHE A 156 -22.98 4.55 14.15
N MET A 157 -21.87 3.91 14.52
CA MET A 157 -21.83 2.52 14.95
C MET A 157 -20.77 2.33 16.04
N GLN A 158 -21.06 1.45 17.02
CA GLN A 158 -20.02 0.99 17.95
C GLN A 158 -19.11 -0.01 17.20
N ILE A 159 -17.98 0.48 16.74
CA ILE A 159 -17.04 -0.30 15.92
C ILE A 159 -15.62 -0.15 16.49
N SER A 160 -14.84 -1.23 16.46
CA SER A 160 -13.43 -1.21 16.88
C SER A 160 -12.57 -0.43 15.87
N LEU A 161 -11.43 0.08 16.34
CA LEU A 161 -10.46 0.76 15.47
C LEU A 161 -9.90 -0.19 14.40
N VAL A 162 -9.77 -1.49 14.71
CA VAL A 162 -9.35 -2.54 13.78
C VAL A 162 -10.37 -2.71 12.64
N ASN A 163 -11.67 -2.72 12.95
CA ASN A 163 -12.71 -2.82 11.92
C ASN A 163 -12.82 -1.56 11.07
N SER A 164 -12.62 -0.38 11.65
CA SER A 164 -12.53 0.89 10.90
C SER A 164 -11.36 0.86 9.92
N TYR A 165 -10.22 0.31 10.33
CA TYR A 165 -9.07 0.08 9.45
C TYR A 165 -9.38 -0.94 8.35
N ASN A 166 -10.10 -2.02 8.66
CA ASN A 166 -10.57 -3.00 7.67
C ASN A 166 -11.38 -2.33 6.55
N ILE A 167 -12.36 -1.53 6.92
CA ILE A 167 -13.24 -0.83 5.96
C ILE A 167 -12.42 0.12 5.10
N SER A 168 -11.50 0.90 5.69
CA SER A 168 -10.63 1.79 4.92
C SER A 168 -9.73 1.01 3.95
N SER A 169 -9.20 -0.15 4.36
CA SER A 169 -8.38 -1.02 3.52
C SER A 169 -9.18 -1.60 2.34
N ILE A 170 -10.42 -2.03 2.57
CA ILE A 170 -11.32 -2.52 1.51
C ILE A 170 -11.63 -1.39 0.51
N LEU A 171 -11.94 -0.19 0.98
CA LEU A 171 -12.17 0.96 0.10
C LEU A 171 -10.95 1.25 -0.78
N MET A 172 -9.74 1.17 -0.21
CA MET A 172 -8.49 1.34 -0.95
C MET A 172 -8.26 0.23 -1.97
N ILE A 173 -8.55 -1.04 -1.62
CA ILE A 173 -8.46 -2.16 -2.57
C ILE A 173 -9.40 -1.91 -3.76
N VAL A 174 -10.66 -1.57 -3.49
CA VAL A 174 -11.64 -1.27 -4.55
C VAL A 174 -11.16 -0.11 -5.43
N ALA A 175 -10.70 0.99 -4.84
CA ALA A 175 -10.18 2.13 -5.59
C ALA A 175 -8.99 1.75 -6.48
N MET A 176 -8.05 0.94 -5.97
CA MET A 176 -6.88 0.49 -6.74
C MET A 176 -7.27 -0.50 -7.85
N LEU A 177 -8.18 -1.42 -7.58
CA LEU A 177 -8.68 -2.36 -8.61
C LEU A 177 -9.41 -1.60 -9.73
N LEU A 178 -10.29 -0.67 -9.40
CA LEU A 178 -10.96 0.18 -10.39
C LEU A 178 -9.96 0.98 -11.21
N TYR A 179 -8.90 1.48 -10.57
CA TYR A 179 -7.82 2.18 -11.25
C TYR A 179 -7.09 1.26 -12.23
N ILE A 180 -6.67 0.07 -11.79
CA ILE A 180 -5.97 -0.93 -12.62
C ILE A 180 -6.84 -1.34 -13.82
N LEU A 181 -8.14 -1.58 -13.61
CA LEU A 181 -9.08 -1.93 -14.67
C LEU A 181 -9.28 -0.78 -15.67
N LYS A 182 -9.51 0.43 -15.17
CA LYS A 182 -9.73 1.63 -16.02
C LYS A 182 -8.56 1.91 -16.96
N TYR A 183 -7.33 1.75 -16.46
CA TYR A 183 -6.12 2.04 -17.23
C TYR A 183 -5.51 0.80 -17.88
N GLN A 184 -6.22 -0.34 -17.81
CA GLN A 184 -5.78 -1.63 -18.38
C GLN A 184 -4.35 -1.99 -17.99
N LEU A 185 -4.02 -1.81 -16.70
CA LEU A 185 -2.71 -2.09 -16.12
C LEU A 185 -2.59 -3.58 -15.75
N TYR A 186 -3.05 -4.45 -16.63
CA TYR A 186 -2.96 -5.91 -16.44
C TYR A 186 -2.57 -6.56 -17.77
N GLN A 187 -1.57 -7.39 -17.69
CA GLN A 187 -1.13 -8.23 -18.81
C GLN A 187 -0.53 -9.51 -18.24
N ILE A 188 -0.93 -10.64 -18.74
CA ILE A 188 -0.41 -11.93 -18.28
C ILE A 188 0.80 -12.29 -19.13
N SER A 189 2.01 -12.20 -18.55
CA SER A 189 3.25 -12.62 -19.20
C SER A 189 4.28 -13.09 -18.17
N TRP A 190 4.32 -14.37 -17.93
CA TRP A 190 5.31 -14.98 -17.03
C TRP A 190 6.77 -14.78 -17.48
N GLN A 191 7.00 -14.27 -18.69
CA GLN A 191 8.34 -13.95 -19.18
C GLN A 191 8.94 -12.76 -18.42
N ALA A 192 8.14 -11.75 -18.12
CA ALA A 192 8.57 -10.59 -17.34
C ALA A 192 9.07 -11.02 -15.94
N PHE A 193 8.30 -11.88 -15.25
CA PHE A 193 8.71 -12.43 -13.97
C PHE A 193 10.07 -13.14 -14.03
N LYS A 194 10.28 -14.01 -15.02
CA LYS A 194 11.55 -14.73 -15.18
C LYS A 194 12.72 -13.78 -15.45
N HIS A 195 12.49 -12.74 -16.24
CA HIS A 195 13.52 -11.77 -16.58
C HIS A 195 13.95 -10.93 -15.36
N TYR A 196 12.97 -10.50 -14.56
CA TYR A 196 13.22 -9.64 -13.39
C TYR A 196 13.40 -10.42 -12.08
N LYS A 197 13.38 -11.74 -12.07
CA LYS A 197 13.61 -12.60 -10.90
C LYS A 197 14.90 -12.26 -10.13
N LYS A 198 15.91 -11.76 -10.80
CA LYS A 198 17.16 -11.30 -10.18
C LYS A 198 16.97 -10.20 -9.13
N TYR A 199 15.93 -9.36 -9.28
CA TYR A 199 15.62 -8.30 -8.31
C TYR A 199 14.91 -8.84 -7.05
N ILE A 200 14.28 -10.01 -7.15
CA ILE A 200 13.69 -10.73 -6.01
C ILE A 200 14.80 -11.25 -5.09
N ASN A 201 15.89 -11.76 -5.68
CA ASN A 201 17.02 -12.34 -4.96
C ASN A 201 18.11 -11.31 -4.61
N ALA A 202 17.84 -10.01 -4.69
CA ALA A 202 18.84 -8.93 -4.59
C ALA A 202 19.45 -8.74 -3.18
N ASN A 203 19.92 -9.83 -2.57
CA ASN A 203 21.00 -9.79 -1.58
C ASN A 203 22.38 -9.96 -2.26
N THR A 204 22.44 -10.00 -3.59
CA THR A 204 23.72 -10.08 -4.31
C THR A 204 24.20 -8.67 -4.67
N PRO A 205 25.39 -8.25 -4.19
CA PRO A 205 25.95 -6.90 -4.42
C PRO A 205 26.49 -6.69 -5.84
N HIS A 206 26.09 -7.48 -6.80
CA HIS A 206 26.57 -7.40 -8.19
C HIS A 206 25.39 -7.28 -9.16
N ALA A 207 24.83 -6.04 -9.24
CA ALA A 207 24.20 -5.61 -10.48
C ALA A 207 25.24 -4.74 -11.22
N PRO A 208 25.46 -4.94 -12.54
CA PRO A 208 26.40 -4.15 -13.33
C PRO A 208 26.01 -2.68 -13.42
#